data_790b0fe7be2bd3a4312e690fb2afb303
#
_entry.id   790b0fe7be2bd3a4312e690fb2afb303
#
_cell.length_a   1.000
_cell.length_b   1.000
_cell.length_c   1.000
_cell.angle_alpha   90.00
_cell.angle_beta   90.00
_cell.angle_gamma   90.00
#
_symmetry.space_group_name_H-M   'P 1'
#
loop_
_entity.id
_entity.type
_entity.pdbx_description
1 polymer ?
#
loop_
_entity_poly.entity_id
_entity_poly.type
_entity_poly.pdbx_seq_one_letter_code
_entity_poly.pdbx_strand_id
1 'polypeptide(L)'
;MSFHSRCAVGRLFTGFPVIAAAIFVSTFAVHAQDTGAFHELETKYIFGNFTVGSSTGIEGEKAFEPETEANFGKGGGGHYGVSQTTLEYEFTPTQYMQIVFGPTVSYYNIHGVPGLDDRNMAAVNGFEAEFRSVLIDRNPSPVAVTLSVEPEFHSRDETSGAKVVNYGLEARLEADTELIKNRLFLGFNLLYEPETTRVDLGQWQNESTFGISSALAFQIVPNVVVGADLWYLRHYDGAAFNSFTGDAVYLGPTFYWKIAPKVLMSAAWETQITGREPGVSSTLDLADFSRQRARLLLEFEF
;
A
#
# COMPACT_ATOMS: atom_id res chain seq x y z
N MET A 1 32.37 -11.16 -54.11
CA MET A 1 31.59 -10.13 -54.83
C MET A 1 30.61 -9.53 -53.83
N SER A 2 30.92 -8.37 -53.44
CA SER A 2 30.32 -7.29 -52.72
C SER A 2 28.89 -6.98 -53.16
N PHE A 3 27.97 -6.75 -52.18
CA PHE A 3 27.10 -5.59 -52.26
C PHE A 3 26.59 -5.20 -50.87
N HIS A 4 26.98 -4.01 -50.48
CA HIS A 4 26.48 -3.26 -49.34
C HIS A 4 25.06 -2.73 -49.64
N SER A 5 24.17 -2.80 -48.70
CA SER A 5 23.09 -1.82 -48.65
C SER A 5 22.84 -1.44 -47.17
N ARG A 6 23.20 -0.22 -46.85
CA ARG A 6 22.87 0.46 -45.59
C ARG A 6 21.45 1.00 -45.73
N CYS A 7 20.57 0.62 -44.80
CA CYS A 7 19.36 1.39 -44.55
C CYS A 7 19.43 1.93 -43.12
N ALA A 8 19.59 3.25 -43.04
CA ALA A 8 19.47 4.00 -41.83
C ALA A 8 17.99 4.13 -41.51
N VAL A 9 17.54 3.60 -40.35
CA VAL A 9 16.22 3.87 -39.81
C VAL A 9 16.38 4.82 -38.65
N GLY A 10 15.82 6.01 -38.82
CA GLY A 10 15.87 7.10 -37.88
C GLY A 10 15.16 6.74 -36.57
N ARG A 11 15.82 7.07 -35.47
CA ARG A 11 15.24 7.06 -34.16
C ARG A 11 14.23 8.20 -34.01
N LEU A 12 12.95 7.88 -34.01
CA LEU A 12 11.92 8.78 -33.49
C LEU A 12 11.90 8.62 -31.97
N PHE A 13 12.52 9.59 -31.30
CA PHE A 13 12.28 9.82 -29.88
C PHE A 13 10.88 10.42 -29.73
N THR A 14 9.90 9.60 -29.37
CA THR A 14 8.64 10.11 -28.86
C THR A 14 8.84 10.37 -27.36
N GLY A 15 9.09 11.64 -27.03
CA GLY A 15 9.12 12.12 -25.67
C GLY A 15 7.74 11.93 -25.04
N PHE A 16 7.66 11.12 -23.98
CA PHE A 16 6.53 11.12 -23.07
C PHE A 16 6.55 12.43 -22.28
N PRO A 17 5.44 13.16 -22.19
CA PRO A 17 5.36 14.28 -21.29
C PRO A 17 5.39 13.73 -19.85
N VAL A 18 6.44 14.01 -19.13
CA VAL A 18 6.44 13.96 -17.67
C VAL A 18 5.43 15.03 -17.24
N ILE A 19 4.25 14.60 -16.85
CA ILE A 19 3.30 15.44 -16.15
C ILE A 19 3.87 15.64 -14.75
N ALA A 20 4.72 16.66 -14.62
CA ALA A 20 5.04 17.21 -13.32
C ALA A 20 3.75 17.85 -12.81
N ALA A 21 3.05 17.15 -11.93
CA ALA A 21 1.98 17.73 -11.12
C ALA A 21 2.65 18.72 -10.17
N ALA A 22 2.85 19.95 -10.63
CA ALA A 22 3.17 21.06 -9.77
C ALA A 22 1.94 21.31 -8.90
N ILE A 23 1.98 20.80 -7.66
CA ILE A 23 0.99 21.12 -6.64
C ILE A 23 1.20 22.60 -6.29
N PHE A 24 0.42 23.46 -6.92
CA PHE A 24 0.22 24.82 -6.43
C PHE A 24 -0.58 24.70 -5.13
N VAL A 25 0.11 24.65 -4.01
CA VAL A 25 -0.48 24.93 -2.70
C VAL A 25 -0.74 26.44 -2.68
N SER A 26 -1.85 26.86 -3.30
CA SER A 26 -2.42 28.16 -3.02
C SER A 26 -3.01 28.05 -1.61
N THR A 27 -2.42 28.77 -0.68
CA THR A 27 -2.93 28.94 0.68
C THR A 27 -4.29 29.65 0.61
N PHE A 28 -5.34 28.90 0.35
CA PHE A 28 -6.68 29.34 0.68
C PHE A 28 -6.83 29.16 2.18
N ALA A 29 -6.60 30.25 2.94
CA ALA A 29 -7.06 30.34 4.31
C ALA A 29 -8.59 30.37 4.29
N VAL A 30 -9.21 29.22 4.11
CA VAL A 30 -10.63 29.05 4.39
C VAL A 30 -10.75 29.03 5.90
N HIS A 31 -11.19 30.13 6.48
CA HIS A 31 -11.64 30.17 7.87
C HIS A 31 -12.94 29.34 7.93
N ALA A 32 -12.80 28.02 8.03
CA ALA A 32 -13.90 27.15 8.43
C ALA A 32 -14.21 27.53 9.89
N GLN A 33 -15.43 28.00 10.15
CA GLN A 33 -15.93 28.13 11.51
C GLN A 33 -15.90 26.74 12.14
N ASP A 34 -15.10 26.58 13.18
CA ASP A 34 -15.12 25.37 14.02
C ASP A 34 -16.51 25.26 14.63
N THR A 35 -17.32 24.35 14.11
CA THR A 35 -18.71 24.15 14.57
C THR A 35 -18.77 23.38 15.88
N GLY A 36 -17.63 23.03 16.50
CA GLY A 36 -17.54 22.30 17.77
C GLY A 36 -18.07 20.86 17.74
N ALA A 37 -18.62 20.41 16.61
CA ALA A 37 -19.20 19.09 16.45
C ALA A 37 -18.20 18.02 15.97
N PHE A 38 -17.07 18.42 15.40
CA PHE A 38 -16.05 17.53 14.84
C PHE A 38 -14.79 17.61 15.71
N HIS A 39 -14.30 16.43 16.09
CA HIS A 39 -13.09 16.28 16.89
C HIS A 39 -11.89 15.96 16.00
N GLU A 40 -10.71 16.32 16.48
CA GLU A 40 -9.47 15.81 15.91
C GLU A 40 -9.48 14.28 15.95
N LEU A 41 -9.16 13.66 14.81
CA LEU A 41 -9.06 12.23 14.67
C LEU A 41 -7.61 11.85 14.51
N GLU A 42 -7.28 10.67 14.97
CA GLU A 42 -6.03 10.05 14.62
C GLU A 42 -5.99 9.83 13.09
N THR A 43 -4.94 10.34 12.43
CA THR A 43 -4.87 10.30 10.96
C THR A 43 -4.28 9.00 10.42
N LYS A 44 -3.72 8.15 11.28
CA LYS A 44 -3.08 6.90 10.92
C LYS A 44 -3.94 6.03 10.00
N TYR A 45 -5.24 5.91 10.27
CA TYR A 45 -6.16 5.02 9.54
C TYR A 45 -7.26 5.73 8.74
N ILE A 46 -7.38 7.04 8.81
CA ILE A 46 -8.50 7.76 8.18
C ILE A 46 -8.47 7.74 6.65
N PHE A 47 -7.34 7.40 6.03
CA PHE A 47 -7.22 7.30 4.58
C PHE A 47 -7.66 5.94 4.04
N GLY A 48 -7.76 4.92 4.87
CA GLY A 48 -8.33 3.63 4.51
C GLY A 48 -7.32 2.52 4.23
N ASN A 49 -6.20 2.54 4.88
CA ASN A 49 -5.20 1.50 5.00
C ASN A 49 -4.17 1.37 3.88
N PHE A 50 -4.51 1.47 2.61
CA PHE A 50 -3.46 1.42 1.57
C PHE A 50 -2.64 2.70 1.59
N THR A 51 -3.25 3.87 1.62
CA THR A 51 -2.55 5.11 1.98
C THR A 51 -2.66 5.30 3.48
N VAL A 52 -1.52 5.30 4.15
CA VAL A 52 -1.42 5.44 5.62
C VAL A 52 -1.14 6.89 5.98
N GLY A 53 -1.71 7.35 7.09
CA GLY A 53 -1.45 8.68 7.63
C GLY A 53 -0.17 8.74 8.47
N SER A 54 0.28 9.94 8.78
CA SER A 54 1.54 10.18 9.47
C SER A 54 1.47 10.08 11.00
N SER A 55 0.31 9.82 11.60
CA SER A 55 0.18 9.66 13.05
C SER A 55 0.81 8.36 13.54
N THR A 56 1.40 8.39 14.73
CA THR A 56 1.98 7.24 15.43
C THR A 56 1.21 6.88 16.71
N GLY A 57 0.03 7.46 16.91
CA GLY A 57 -0.76 7.25 18.13
C GLY A 57 -0.28 8.06 19.34
N ILE A 58 -0.81 7.77 20.51
CA ILE A 58 -0.55 8.48 21.77
C ILE A 58 0.53 7.75 22.57
N GLU A 59 1.44 8.49 23.20
CA GLU A 59 2.49 7.91 24.05
C GLU A 59 1.91 6.97 25.13
N GLY A 60 2.41 5.74 25.18
CA GLY A 60 1.97 4.69 26.09
C GLY A 60 0.80 3.85 25.57
N GLU A 61 0.26 4.20 24.41
CA GLU A 61 -0.82 3.45 23.75
C GLU A 61 -0.37 2.03 23.41
N LYS A 62 -1.31 1.11 23.50
CA LYS A 62 -1.15 -0.29 23.10
C LYS A 62 -2.43 -0.74 22.45
N ALA A 63 -2.31 -1.45 21.36
CA ALA A 63 -3.45 -2.02 20.67
C ALA A 63 -3.19 -3.44 20.19
N PHE A 64 -4.26 -4.14 19.90
CA PHE A 64 -4.27 -5.37 19.13
C PHE A 64 -5.02 -5.10 17.83
N GLU A 65 -4.35 -5.37 16.70
CA GLU A 65 -4.83 -5.01 15.38
C GLU A 65 -4.81 -6.22 14.44
N PRO A 66 -5.92 -6.97 14.31
CA PRO A 66 -6.08 -7.87 13.18
C PRO A 66 -6.27 -7.06 11.90
N GLU A 67 -5.28 -7.13 11.01
CA GLU A 67 -5.32 -6.54 9.70
C GLU A 67 -5.43 -7.64 8.63
N THR A 68 -6.29 -7.45 7.65
CA THR A 68 -6.47 -8.40 6.54
C THR A 68 -6.34 -7.67 5.21
N GLU A 69 -5.38 -8.08 4.40
CA GLU A 69 -5.32 -7.76 2.99
C GLU A 69 -5.84 -8.90 2.13
N ALA A 70 -6.54 -8.59 1.07
CA ALA A 70 -7.08 -9.58 0.15
C ALA A 70 -6.93 -9.14 -1.31
N ASN A 71 -6.51 -10.06 -2.16
CA ASN A 71 -6.22 -9.87 -3.56
C ASN A 71 -7.09 -10.79 -4.43
N PHE A 72 -7.73 -10.25 -5.47
CA PHE A 72 -8.66 -10.98 -6.32
C PHE A 72 -8.37 -10.76 -7.80
N GLY A 73 -8.48 -11.84 -8.60
CA GLY A 73 -8.41 -11.78 -10.06
C GLY A 73 -6.99 -11.49 -10.56
N LYS A 74 -6.16 -12.53 -10.65
CA LYS A 74 -4.80 -12.51 -11.21
C LYS A 74 -4.73 -13.47 -12.40
N GLY A 75 -3.77 -13.27 -13.32
CA GLY A 75 -3.46 -14.19 -14.40
C GLY A 75 -4.45 -14.25 -15.57
N GLY A 76 -5.45 -13.38 -15.62
CA GLY A 76 -6.37 -13.24 -16.76
C GLY A 76 -7.34 -14.38 -16.98
N GLY A 77 -7.46 -15.36 -16.04
CA GLY A 77 -8.38 -16.49 -16.11
C GLY A 77 -8.48 -17.26 -14.80
N GLY A 78 -9.42 -18.22 -14.72
CA GLY A 78 -9.62 -19.00 -13.51
C GLY A 78 -10.24 -18.23 -12.36
N HIS A 79 -10.05 -18.73 -11.15
CA HIS A 79 -10.45 -18.10 -9.89
C HIS A 79 -9.20 -17.84 -9.05
N TYR A 80 -8.95 -16.59 -8.73
CA TYR A 80 -7.88 -16.15 -7.84
C TYR A 80 -8.45 -15.35 -6.68
N GLY A 81 -8.20 -15.81 -5.47
CA GLY A 81 -8.51 -15.13 -4.24
C GLY A 81 -7.47 -15.51 -3.19
N VAL A 82 -6.69 -14.56 -2.74
CA VAL A 82 -5.70 -14.74 -1.68
C VAL A 82 -5.92 -13.67 -0.63
N SER A 83 -5.89 -14.06 0.64
CA SER A 83 -5.91 -13.10 1.75
C SER A 83 -4.82 -13.41 2.75
N GLN A 84 -4.24 -12.36 3.28
CA GLN A 84 -3.25 -12.36 4.34
C GLN A 84 -3.83 -11.64 5.55
N THR A 85 -3.71 -12.22 6.72
CA THR A 85 -4.14 -11.61 7.98
C THR A 85 -2.97 -11.57 8.92
N THR A 86 -2.54 -10.37 9.31
CA THR A 86 -1.53 -10.15 10.33
C THR A 86 -2.23 -9.85 11.65
N LEU A 87 -1.79 -10.53 12.71
CA LEU A 87 -2.32 -10.35 14.08
C LEU A 87 -1.34 -9.47 14.85
N GLU A 88 -1.50 -8.18 14.72
CA GLU A 88 -0.53 -7.19 15.16
C GLU A 88 -0.72 -6.81 16.63
N TYR A 89 0.40 -6.61 17.29
CA TYR A 89 0.49 -5.91 18.55
C TYR A 89 1.19 -4.58 18.30
N GLU A 90 0.50 -3.50 18.64
CA GLU A 90 1.00 -2.14 18.56
C GLU A 90 1.45 -1.63 19.91
N PHE A 91 2.54 -0.87 19.93
CA PHE A 91 3.04 -0.15 21.08
C PHE A 91 3.66 1.18 20.66
N THR A 92 3.23 2.28 21.29
CA THR A 92 3.70 3.65 21.06
C THR A 92 4.57 4.11 22.24
N PRO A 93 5.89 3.82 22.24
CA PRO A 93 6.77 4.17 23.36
C PRO A 93 6.92 5.67 23.59
N THR A 94 6.79 6.48 22.54
CA THR A 94 6.79 7.95 22.60
C THR A 94 5.87 8.49 21.51
N GLN A 95 5.38 9.71 21.64
CA GLN A 95 4.57 10.36 20.61
C GLN A 95 5.23 10.48 19.21
N TYR A 96 6.51 10.13 19.08
CA TYR A 96 7.27 10.17 17.83
C TYR A 96 7.65 8.80 17.29
N MET A 97 7.33 7.74 18.00
CA MET A 97 7.72 6.38 17.62
C MET A 97 6.59 5.40 17.90
N GLN A 98 6.36 4.50 16.97
CA GLN A 98 5.45 3.38 17.10
C GLN A 98 6.14 2.11 16.60
N ILE A 99 5.82 1.01 17.25
CA ILE A 99 6.30 -0.33 16.91
C ILE A 99 5.07 -1.21 16.78
N VAL A 100 4.93 -1.85 15.63
CA VAL A 100 3.88 -2.83 15.33
C VAL A 100 4.54 -4.13 14.97
N PHE A 101 4.03 -5.27 15.41
CA PHE A 101 4.57 -6.56 15.00
C PHE A 101 3.57 -7.69 15.20
N GLY A 102 3.62 -8.68 14.35
CA GLY A 102 2.71 -9.81 14.45
C GLY A 102 3.01 -10.98 13.50
N PRO A 103 2.46 -12.16 13.82
CA PRO A 103 2.46 -13.29 12.90
C PRO A 103 1.41 -13.12 11.81
N THR A 104 1.72 -13.63 10.62
CA THR A 104 0.88 -13.56 9.44
C THR A 104 0.31 -14.93 9.10
N VAL A 105 -0.98 -14.98 8.78
CA VAL A 105 -1.71 -16.15 8.32
C VAL A 105 -2.31 -15.86 6.94
N SER A 106 -1.99 -16.69 5.95
CA SER A 106 -2.50 -16.54 4.60
C SER A 106 -3.51 -17.64 4.25
N TYR A 107 -4.52 -17.26 3.46
CA TYR A 107 -5.48 -18.18 2.85
C TYR A 107 -5.44 -18.05 1.35
N TYR A 108 -5.27 -19.17 0.67
CA TYR A 108 -5.17 -19.29 -0.79
C TYR A 108 -6.37 -20.03 -1.34
N ASN A 109 -7.05 -19.44 -2.33
CA ASN A 109 -8.13 -20.04 -3.10
C ASN A 109 -7.87 -19.79 -4.59
N ILE A 110 -7.11 -20.65 -5.23
CA ILE A 110 -6.60 -20.51 -6.59
C ILE A 110 -7.04 -21.71 -7.40
N HIS A 111 -7.77 -21.50 -8.50
CA HIS A 111 -8.25 -22.58 -9.37
C HIS A 111 -8.20 -22.18 -10.84
N GLY A 112 -7.47 -22.93 -11.66
CA GLY A 112 -7.39 -22.76 -13.11
C GLY A 112 -6.80 -21.43 -13.55
N VAL A 113 -5.96 -20.79 -12.71
CA VAL A 113 -5.27 -19.54 -13.04
C VAL A 113 -4.03 -19.88 -13.87
N PRO A 114 -3.86 -19.32 -15.08
CA PRO A 114 -2.68 -19.56 -15.89
C PRO A 114 -1.38 -19.23 -15.15
N GLY A 115 -0.44 -20.18 -15.13
CA GLY A 115 0.86 -19.99 -14.49
C GLY A 115 0.89 -20.25 -12.97
N LEU A 116 -0.24 -20.55 -12.34
CA LEU A 116 -0.31 -20.89 -10.93
C LEU A 116 -0.87 -22.28 -10.72
N ASP A 117 -0.38 -22.96 -9.70
CA ASP A 117 -0.93 -24.25 -9.27
C ASP A 117 -2.27 -24.04 -8.53
N ASP A 118 -3.22 -24.96 -8.75
CA ASP A 118 -4.47 -24.98 -7.98
C ASP A 118 -4.18 -25.17 -6.49
N ARG A 119 -4.79 -24.31 -5.66
CA ARG A 119 -4.53 -24.30 -4.23
C ARG A 119 -5.75 -23.85 -3.44
N ASN A 120 -6.09 -24.61 -2.40
CA ASN A 120 -7.11 -24.24 -1.44
C ASN A 120 -6.59 -24.60 -0.04
N MET A 121 -6.01 -23.61 0.67
CA MET A 121 -5.40 -23.85 1.96
C MET A 121 -5.22 -22.58 2.78
N ALA A 122 -5.19 -22.75 4.11
CA ALA A 122 -4.67 -21.72 5.03
C ALA A 122 -3.32 -22.17 5.61
N ALA A 123 -2.44 -21.22 5.88
CA ALA A 123 -1.15 -21.47 6.50
C ALA A 123 -0.67 -20.27 7.31
N VAL A 124 0.05 -20.54 8.41
CA VAL A 124 0.91 -19.50 9.00
C VAL A 124 2.00 -19.21 7.98
N ASN A 125 2.08 -17.97 7.55
CA ASN A 125 2.96 -17.56 6.46
C ASN A 125 4.24 -16.92 6.94
N GLY A 126 4.17 -16.02 7.94
CA GLY A 126 5.33 -15.25 8.28
C GLY A 126 5.20 -14.45 9.58
N PHE A 127 6.02 -13.42 9.62
CA PHE A 127 6.08 -12.46 10.71
C PHE A 127 6.54 -11.10 10.15
N GLU A 128 5.90 -10.05 10.56
CA GLU A 128 6.15 -8.67 10.16
C GLU A 128 6.42 -7.82 11.39
N ALA A 129 7.24 -6.76 11.23
CA ALA A 129 7.50 -5.81 12.31
C ALA A 129 7.74 -4.42 11.73
N GLU A 130 6.80 -3.50 11.95
CA GLU A 130 6.88 -2.12 11.49
C GLU A 130 7.46 -1.21 12.58
N PHE A 131 8.33 -0.30 12.18
CA PHE A 131 8.90 0.76 12.99
C PHE A 131 8.56 2.10 12.35
N ARG A 132 7.72 2.88 13.00
CA ARG A 132 7.30 4.20 12.53
C ARG A 132 7.99 5.29 13.33
N SER A 133 8.45 6.34 12.65
CA SER A 133 9.13 7.47 13.26
C SER A 133 8.64 8.79 12.66
N VAL A 134 8.09 9.68 13.48
CA VAL A 134 7.67 11.01 13.06
C VAL A 134 8.89 11.88 12.77
N LEU A 135 9.01 12.34 11.54
CA LEU A 135 10.06 13.25 11.09
C LEU A 135 9.66 14.72 11.20
N ILE A 136 8.39 15.01 10.92
CA ILE A 136 7.78 16.33 11.02
C ILE A 136 6.43 16.18 11.70
N ASP A 137 6.31 16.76 12.88
CA ASP A 137 5.04 16.80 13.60
C ASP A 137 4.10 17.84 12.96
N ARG A 138 2.81 17.55 12.98
CA ARG A 138 1.75 18.44 12.48
C ARG A 138 1.68 19.76 13.24
N ASN A 139 2.13 19.83 14.46
CA ASN A 139 2.18 21.05 15.25
C ASN A 139 3.64 21.46 15.52
N PRO A 140 4.17 22.59 14.95
CA PRO A 140 3.44 23.66 14.27
C PRO A 140 3.37 23.57 12.73
N SER A 141 3.78 22.47 12.12
CA SER A 141 3.76 22.34 10.67
C SER A 141 2.34 22.07 10.14
N PRO A 142 1.94 22.62 9.00
CA PRO A 142 0.68 22.26 8.35
C PRO A 142 0.72 20.87 7.70
N VAL A 143 1.91 20.30 7.53
CA VAL A 143 2.14 18.97 6.96
C VAL A 143 2.88 18.13 8.00
N ALA A 144 2.38 16.95 8.28
CA ALA A 144 3.10 15.95 9.06
C ALA A 144 3.80 14.96 8.13
N VAL A 145 4.93 14.40 8.57
CA VAL A 145 5.71 13.42 7.82
C VAL A 145 6.23 12.35 8.77
N THR A 146 6.01 11.09 8.41
CA THR A 146 6.50 9.91 9.12
C THR A 146 7.26 8.99 8.16
N LEU A 147 8.30 8.36 8.65
CA LEU A 147 8.99 7.27 7.99
C LEU A 147 8.61 5.98 8.69
N SER A 148 8.13 4.99 7.94
CA SER A 148 8.02 3.62 8.41
C SER A 148 9.02 2.72 7.70
N VAL A 149 9.46 1.68 8.42
CA VAL A 149 10.33 0.62 7.91
C VAL A 149 9.82 -0.68 8.50
N GLU A 150 9.46 -1.63 7.61
CA GLU A 150 8.86 -2.89 7.98
C GLU A 150 9.65 -4.06 7.40
N PRO A 151 10.56 -4.69 8.16
CA PRO A 151 11.14 -5.97 7.82
C PRO A 151 10.12 -7.09 7.94
N GLU A 152 10.11 -7.95 6.93
CA GLU A 152 9.17 -9.04 6.77
C GLU A 152 9.88 -10.37 6.52
N PHE A 153 9.26 -11.43 6.97
CA PHE A 153 9.68 -12.80 6.69
C PHE A 153 8.48 -13.66 6.30
N HIS A 154 8.54 -14.31 5.14
CA HIS A 154 7.50 -15.22 4.69
C HIS A 154 8.05 -16.60 4.35
N SER A 155 7.31 -17.62 4.74
CA SER A 155 7.60 -19.05 4.47
C SER A 155 6.86 -19.57 3.24
N ARG A 156 6.00 -18.72 2.66
CA ARG A 156 5.23 -18.97 1.44
C ARG A 156 5.19 -17.73 0.58
N ASP A 157 5.22 -17.96 -0.70
CA ASP A 157 4.99 -16.94 -1.72
C ASP A 157 3.56 -16.38 -1.60
N GLU A 158 3.44 -15.09 -1.50
CA GLU A 158 2.17 -14.40 -1.23
C GLU A 158 1.16 -14.55 -2.38
N THR A 159 1.64 -14.69 -3.60
CA THR A 159 0.81 -14.83 -4.79
C THR A 159 0.34 -16.28 -4.99
N SER A 160 1.23 -17.25 -4.88
CA SER A 160 0.97 -18.65 -5.24
C SER A 160 0.77 -19.58 -4.04
N GLY A 161 1.21 -19.17 -2.84
CA GLY A 161 1.26 -20.01 -1.65
C GLY A 161 2.28 -21.14 -1.73
N ALA A 162 3.19 -21.13 -2.69
CA ALA A 162 4.30 -22.06 -2.77
C ALA A 162 5.22 -21.90 -1.56
N LYS A 163 5.89 -22.98 -1.14
CA LYS A 163 6.87 -22.89 -0.06
C LYS A 163 8.11 -22.14 -0.55
N VAL A 164 8.50 -21.11 0.19
CA VAL A 164 9.68 -20.30 -0.10
C VAL A 164 10.38 -19.92 1.21
N VAL A 165 11.51 -19.28 1.09
CA VAL A 165 12.11 -18.43 2.12
C VAL A 165 12.16 -17.05 1.50
N ASN A 166 11.34 -16.12 2.01
CA ASN A 166 11.29 -14.75 1.54
C ASN A 166 11.64 -13.80 2.69
N TYR A 167 12.41 -12.78 2.38
CA TYR A 167 12.70 -11.65 3.24
C TYR A 167 12.35 -10.38 2.47
N GLY A 168 11.47 -9.59 3.01
CA GLY A 168 11.06 -8.27 2.52
C GLY A 168 11.53 -7.16 3.44
N LEU A 169 11.54 -5.96 2.91
CA LEU A 169 11.72 -4.73 3.65
C LEU A 169 10.87 -3.64 3.02
N GLU A 170 9.70 -3.38 3.57
CA GLU A 170 8.96 -2.20 3.16
C GLU A 170 9.56 -0.94 3.79
N ALA A 171 9.77 0.11 2.99
CA ALA A 171 10.12 1.44 3.47
C ALA A 171 9.10 2.44 2.91
N ARG A 172 8.40 3.15 3.79
CA ARG A 172 7.34 4.08 3.41
C ARG A 172 7.58 5.46 3.99
N LEU A 173 7.51 6.49 3.16
CA LEU A 173 7.42 7.87 3.60
C LEU A 173 5.97 8.31 3.49
N GLU A 174 5.40 8.68 4.62
CA GLU A 174 4.01 9.07 4.77
C GLU A 174 3.92 10.55 5.03
N ALA A 175 3.03 11.24 4.33
CA ALA A 175 2.78 12.66 4.56
C ALA A 175 1.29 12.94 4.53
N ASP A 176 0.82 13.79 5.40
CA ASP A 176 -0.57 14.22 5.37
C ASP A 176 -0.76 15.67 5.82
N THR A 177 -1.90 16.21 5.46
CA THR A 177 -2.32 17.56 5.84
C THR A 177 -3.83 17.66 5.96
N GLU A 178 -4.29 18.57 6.79
CA GLU A 178 -5.69 18.98 6.86
C GLU A 178 -5.96 20.14 5.91
N LEU A 179 -6.75 19.88 4.86
CA LEU A 179 -7.21 20.93 3.96
C LEU A 179 -8.32 21.76 4.58
N ILE A 180 -9.18 21.13 5.37
CA ILE A 180 -10.20 21.76 6.22
C ILE A 180 -10.10 21.12 7.60
N LYS A 181 -9.85 21.94 8.62
CA LYS A 181 -9.63 21.45 9.99
C LYS A 181 -10.73 20.50 10.44
N ASN A 182 -10.33 19.32 10.91
CA ASN A 182 -11.20 18.21 11.37
C ASN A 182 -12.23 17.73 10.34
N ARG A 183 -12.08 18.03 9.05
CA ARG A 183 -13.10 17.71 8.04
C ARG A 183 -12.55 17.07 6.78
N LEU A 184 -11.50 17.63 6.21
CA LEU A 184 -10.97 17.18 4.93
C LEU A 184 -9.46 16.98 5.04
N PHE A 185 -9.03 15.78 4.82
CA PHE A 185 -7.65 15.33 4.94
C PHE A 185 -7.13 14.90 3.57
N LEU A 186 -5.85 15.16 3.33
CA LEU A 186 -5.12 14.73 2.16
C LEU A 186 -3.88 13.98 2.60
N GLY A 187 -3.72 12.74 2.13
CA GLY A 187 -2.57 11.89 2.40
C GLY A 187 -1.76 11.59 1.16
N PHE A 188 -0.48 11.31 1.35
CA PHE A 188 0.46 10.82 0.35
C PHE A 188 1.38 9.78 0.95
N ASN A 189 1.64 8.69 0.21
CA ASN A 189 2.72 7.78 0.56
C ASN A 189 3.67 7.58 -0.62
N LEU A 190 4.92 7.40 -0.29
CA LEU A 190 5.97 6.92 -1.19
C LEU A 190 6.48 5.61 -0.64
N LEU A 191 6.36 4.54 -1.39
CA LEU A 191 6.69 3.17 -1.02
C LEU A 191 7.90 2.67 -1.81
N TYR A 192 8.78 1.96 -1.14
CA TYR A 192 9.81 1.13 -1.76
C TYR A 192 9.96 -0.18 -0.97
N GLU A 193 9.77 -1.29 -1.66
CA GLU A 193 9.73 -2.62 -1.06
C GLU A 193 10.63 -3.58 -1.87
N PRO A 194 11.90 -3.73 -1.51
CA PRO A 194 12.78 -4.77 -2.04
C PRO A 194 12.57 -6.09 -1.32
N GLU A 195 12.52 -7.16 -2.10
CA GLU A 195 12.39 -8.51 -1.61
C GLU A 195 13.48 -9.43 -2.14
N THR A 196 13.76 -10.50 -1.38
CA THR A 196 14.62 -11.59 -1.80
C THR A 196 13.99 -12.94 -1.47
N THR A 197 13.74 -13.73 -2.49
CA THR A 197 13.01 -14.99 -2.39
C THR A 197 13.87 -16.16 -2.86
N ARG A 198 13.75 -17.29 -2.16
CA ARG A 198 14.36 -18.55 -2.54
C ARG A 198 13.36 -19.70 -2.47
N VAL A 199 13.16 -20.37 -3.60
CA VAL A 199 12.37 -21.59 -3.68
C VAL A 199 13.27 -22.80 -3.39
N ASP A 200 12.93 -23.59 -2.39
CA ASP A 200 13.70 -24.77 -1.93
C ASP A 200 15.19 -24.46 -1.69
N LEU A 201 16.08 -25.16 -2.39
CA LEU A 201 17.53 -24.95 -2.38
C LEU A 201 18.02 -24.20 -3.63
N GLY A 202 17.11 -23.55 -4.35
CA GLY A 202 17.41 -22.76 -5.55
C GLY A 202 18.28 -21.53 -5.28
N GLN A 203 18.44 -20.73 -6.32
CA GLN A 203 19.12 -19.43 -6.22
C GLN A 203 18.18 -18.38 -5.62
N TRP A 204 18.74 -17.40 -4.95
CA TRP A 204 18.02 -16.22 -4.51
C TRP A 204 17.61 -15.37 -5.71
N GLN A 205 16.37 -14.98 -5.74
CA GLN A 205 15.78 -14.05 -6.71
C GLN A 205 15.44 -12.77 -5.97
N ASN A 206 15.75 -11.63 -6.57
CA ASN A 206 15.42 -10.33 -5.99
C ASN A 206 14.37 -9.66 -6.87
N GLU A 207 13.45 -9.01 -6.24
CA GLU A 207 12.43 -8.18 -6.87
C GLU A 207 12.21 -6.91 -6.05
N SER A 208 11.51 -5.93 -6.59
CA SER A 208 11.15 -4.74 -5.83
C SER A 208 9.91 -4.07 -6.39
N THR A 209 9.11 -3.54 -5.48
CA THR A 209 7.94 -2.72 -5.78
C THR A 209 8.23 -1.26 -5.39
N PHE A 210 7.87 -0.35 -6.28
CA PHE A 210 7.85 1.08 -6.01
C PHE A 210 6.41 1.58 -6.10
N GLY A 211 5.98 2.38 -5.14
CA GLY A 211 4.62 2.89 -5.08
C GLY A 211 4.54 4.37 -4.75
N ILE A 212 3.54 5.02 -5.32
CA ILE A 212 3.11 6.37 -4.92
C ILE A 212 1.62 6.35 -4.75
N SER A 213 1.13 6.90 -3.63
CA SER A 213 -0.30 7.05 -3.43
C SER A 213 -0.72 8.46 -3.04
N SER A 214 -2.01 8.71 -3.20
CA SER A 214 -2.69 9.89 -2.69
C SER A 214 -4.10 9.53 -2.29
N ALA A 215 -4.51 9.95 -1.10
CA ALA A 215 -5.85 9.73 -0.60
C ALA A 215 -6.50 11.02 -0.13
N LEU A 216 -7.80 11.12 -0.36
CA LEU A 216 -8.64 12.20 0.14
C LEU A 216 -9.69 11.60 1.06
N ALA A 217 -9.78 12.10 2.29
CA ALA A 217 -10.70 11.62 3.31
C ALA A 217 -11.54 12.74 3.88
N PHE A 218 -12.85 12.54 3.98
CA PHE A 218 -13.83 13.51 4.45
C PHE A 218 -14.60 12.96 5.65
N GLN A 219 -14.52 13.66 6.79
CA GLN A 219 -15.27 13.34 7.99
C GLN A 219 -16.73 13.78 7.82
N ILE A 220 -17.64 12.79 7.64
CA ILE A 220 -19.07 13.04 7.41
C ILE A 220 -19.83 13.25 8.72
N VAL A 221 -19.46 12.51 9.76
CA VAL A 221 -19.93 12.67 11.15
C VAL A 221 -18.74 12.49 12.10
N PRO A 222 -18.82 12.85 13.37
CA PRO A 222 -17.65 12.88 14.28
C PRO A 222 -16.83 11.59 14.36
N ASN A 223 -17.41 10.43 14.10
CA ASN A 223 -16.77 9.13 14.21
C ASN A 223 -16.70 8.36 12.88
N VAL A 224 -17.08 8.96 11.75
CA VAL A 224 -17.06 8.29 10.44
C VAL A 224 -16.40 9.18 9.40
N VAL A 225 -15.41 8.62 8.72
CA VAL A 225 -14.73 9.23 7.58
C VAL A 225 -14.94 8.35 6.35
N VAL A 226 -15.18 8.97 5.21
CA VAL A 226 -15.22 8.31 3.90
C VAL A 226 -14.21 8.98 2.97
N GLY A 227 -13.68 8.23 2.05
CA GLY A 227 -12.67 8.78 1.17
C GLY A 227 -12.48 8.00 -0.11
N ALA A 228 -11.43 8.34 -0.81
CA ALA A 228 -10.95 7.64 -1.99
C ALA A 228 -9.42 7.59 -1.96
N ASP A 229 -8.89 6.50 -2.43
CA ASP A 229 -7.48 6.22 -2.52
C ASP A 229 -7.08 5.95 -3.97
N LEU A 230 -5.93 6.48 -4.38
CA LEU A 230 -5.34 6.32 -5.70
C LEU A 230 -3.90 5.86 -5.52
N TRP A 231 -3.53 4.71 -6.08
CA TRP A 231 -2.19 4.18 -6.08
C TRP A 231 -1.64 4.01 -7.48
N TYR A 232 -0.37 4.30 -7.65
CA TYR A 232 0.46 3.87 -8.76
C TYR A 232 1.56 2.97 -8.23
N LEU A 233 1.63 1.74 -8.73
CA LEU A 233 2.62 0.73 -8.38
C LEU A 233 3.44 0.34 -9.60
N ARG A 234 4.72 0.06 -9.38
CA ARG A 234 5.65 -0.48 -10.39
C ARG A 234 6.45 -1.61 -9.81
N HIS A 235 6.53 -2.70 -10.58
CA HIS A 235 7.30 -3.87 -10.22
C HIS A 235 8.55 -4.03 -11.08
N TYR A 236 9.60 -4.59 -10.48
CA TYR A 236 10.92 -4.76 -11.11
C TYR A 236 11.53 -6.10 -10.71
N ASP A 237 12.16 -6.80 -11.68
CA ASP A 237 13.14 -7.83 -11.39
C ASP A 237 14.41 -7.17 -10.84
N GLY A 238 14.75 -7.49 -9.59
CA GLY A 238 15.92 -6.97 -8.90
C GLY A 238 15.64 -5.82 -7.95
N ALA A 239 16.46 -5.71 -6.92
CA ALA A 239 16.27 -4.81 -5.79
C ALA A 239 16.58 -3.33 -6.08
N ALA A 240 16.95 -2.92 -7.30
CA ALA A 240 17.42 -1.57 -7.59
C ALA A 240 16.79 -0.97 -8.86
N PHE A 241 15.51 -1.20 -9.09
CA PHE A 241 14.77 -0.71 -10.27
C PHE A 241 15.38 -1.17 -11.61
N ASN A 242 15.94 -2.38 -11.66
CA ASN A 242 16.78 -2.82 -12.77
C ASN A 242 15.97 -3.16 -14.03
N SER A 243 15.03 -4.10 -13.91
CA SER A 243 14.25 -4.63 -15.03
C SER A 243 12.78 -4.41 -14.76
N PHE A 244 12.19 -3.44 -15.39
CA PHE A 244 10.76 -3.17 -15.28
C PHE A 244 9.93 -4.36 -15.81
N THR A 245 9.06 -4.91 -14.98
CA THR A 245 8.17 -6.03 -15.30
C THR A 245 6.73 -5.60 -15.51
N GLY A 246 6.23 -4.62 -14.73
CA GLY A 246 4.87 -4.15 -14.87
C GLY A 246 4.52 -2.92 -14.04
N ASP A 247 3.39 -2.32 -14.34
CA ASP A 247 2.80 -1.24 -13.54
C ASP A 247 1.28 -1.35 -13.45
N ALA A 248 0.72 -0.79 -12.37
CA ALA A 248 -0.70 -0.75 -12.13
C ALA A 248 -1.13 0.57 -11.49
N VAL A 249 -2.32 1.05 -11.86
CA VAL A 249 -3.00 2.15 -11.18
C VAL A 249 -4.27 1.60 -10.54
N TYR A 250 -4.40 1.79 -9.25
CA TYR A 250 -5.57 1.43 -8.47
C TYR A 250 -6.34 2.66 -8.04
N LEU A 251 -7.66 2.52 -7.98
CA LEU A 251 -8.55 3.54 -7.44
C LEU A 251 -9.68 2.84 -6.68
N GLY A 252 -10.04 3.38 -5.52
CA GLY A 252 -11.15 2.84 -4.77
C GLY A 252 -11.61 3.68 -3.59
N PRO A 253 -12.77 3.35 -3.04
CA PRO A 253 -13.31 3.98 -1.84
C PRO A 253 -12.58 3.51 -0.58
N THR A 254 -12.56 4.40 0.41
CA THR A 254 -12.06 4.14 1.75
C THR A 254 -13.11 4.49 2.80
N PHE A 255 -13.03 3.82 3.94
CA PHE A 255 -13.96 3.97 5.03
C PHE A 255 -13.22 3.82 6.37
N TYR A 256 -13.46 4.75 7.29
CA TYR A 256 -12.98 4.70 8.67
C TYR A 256 -14.16 4.94 9.62
N TRP A 257 -14.23 4.15 10.69
CA TRP A 257 -15.25 4.25 11.71
C TRP A 257 -14.69 4.00 13.11
N LYS A 258 -14.69 5.02 13.94
CA LYS A 258 -14.44 4.88 15.38
C LYS A 258 -15.72 4.37 16.05
N ILE A 259 -15.81 3.05 16.20
CA ILE A 259 -16.98 2.32 16.71
C ILE A 259 -17.24 2.66 18.18
N ALA A 260 -16.16 2.72 18.97
CA ALA A 260 -16.15 3.05 20.39
C ALA A 260 -14.87 3.80 20.73
N PRO A 261 -14.70 4.36 21.93
CA PRO A 261 -13.50 5.10 22.32
C PRO A 261 -12.19 4.33 22.12
N LYS A 262 -12.22 3.00 22.20
CA LYS A 262 -11.07 2.09 22.09
C LYS A 262 -11.23 1.04 20.99
N VAL A 263 -12.14 1.26 20.05
CA VAL A 263 -12.37 0.31 18.95
C VAL A 263 -12.59 1.11 17.67
N LEU A 264 -11.74 0.88 16.71
CA LEU A 264 -11.90 1.44 15.37
C LEU A 264 -11.86 0.36 14.29
N MET A 265 -12.38 0.71 13.14
CA MET A 265 -12.34 -0.08 11.92
C MET A 265 -11.95 0.82 10.75
N SER A 266 -11.06 0.35 9.93
CA SER A 266 -10.71 0.97 8.66
C SER A 266 -10.81 -0.04 7.53
N ALA A 267 -11.29 0.36 6.37
CA ALA A 267 -11.48 -0.52 5.22
C ALA A 267 -11.23 0.23 3.91
N ALA A 268 -10.66 -0.48 2.93
CA ALA A 268 -10.50 -0.01 1.57
C ALA A 268 -10.85 -1.13 0.58
N TRP A 269 -11.33 -0.75 -0.60
CA TRP A 269 -11.52 -1.64 -1.73
C TRP A 269 -11.09 -0.94 -3.01
N GLU A 270 -10.09 -1.46 -3.67
CA GLU A 270 -9.53 -0.84 -4.86
C GLU A 270 -9.63 -1.75 -6.08
N THR A 271 -9.76 -1.13 -7.23
CA THR A 271 -9.77 -1.81 -8.53
C THR A 271 -8.65 -1.25 -9.40
N GLN A 272 -7.91 -2.14 -10.04
CA GLN A 272 -6.95 -1.74 -11.07
C GLN A 272 -7.70 -1.12 -12.25
N ILE A 273 -7.51 0.17 -12.48
CA ILE A 273 -8.17 0.93 -13.55
C ILE A 273 -7.36 0.97 -14.84
N THR A 274 -6.05 0.82 -14.72
CA THR A 274 -5.10 0.65 -15.84
C THR A 274 -3.82 0.01 -15.33
N GLY A 275 -3.08 -0.60 -16.24
CA GLY A 275 -1.78 -1.22 -15.96
C GLY A 275 -1.08 -1.60 -17.25
N ARG A 276 0.19 -1.96 -17.16
CA ARG A 276 0.98 -2.34 -18.31
C ARG A 276 1.95 -3.47 -17.99
N GLU A 277 1.79 -4.57 -18.69
CA GLU A 277 2.75 -5.66 -18.76
C GLU A 277 3.57 -5.52 -20.07
N PRO A 278 4.91 -5.46 -20.02
CA PRO A 278 5.74 -5.35 -21.21
C PRO A 278 5.50 -6.49 -22.22
N GLY A 279 5.22 -6.14 -23.47
CA GLY A 279 5.00 -7.13 -24.54
C GLY A 279 3.57 -7.66 -24.62
N VAL A 280 2.68 -7.27 -23.72
CA VAL A 280 1.28 -7.66 -23.73
C VAL A 280 0.40 -6.47 -24.10
N SER A 281 -0.64 -6.69 -24.91
CA SER A 281 -1.57 -5.63 -25.35
C SER A 281 -2.77 -5.44 -24.40
N SER A 282 -2.68 -5.89 -23.17
CA SER A 282 -3.69 -5.67 -22.14
C SER A 282 -3.70 -4.22 -21.65
N THR A 283 -4.85 -3.75 -21.17
CA THR A 283 -4.99 -2.48 -20.46
C THR A 283 -4.82 -2.63 -18.94
N LEU A 284 -4.68 -3.86 -18.45
CA LEU A 284 -4.40 -4.21 -17.08
C LEU A 284 -3.17 -5.10 -17.04
N ASP A 285 -2.38 -4.96 -16.01
CA ASP A 285 -1.32 -5.90 -15.66
C ASP A 285 -1.86 -6.90 -14.62
N LEU A 286 -2.16 -8.10 -15.08
CA LEU A 286 -2.64 -9.18 -14.21
C LEU A 286 -1.57 -10.26 -13.98
N ALA A 287 -0.36 -10.07 -14.48
CA ALA A 287 0.79 -10.92 -14.19
C ALA A 287 1.41 -10.52 -12.84
N ASP A 288 1.80 -9.27 -12.69
CA ASP A 288 2.40 -8.79 -11.44
C ASP A 288 1.34 -8.40 -10.41
N PHE A 289 0.20 -7.85 -10.83
CA PHE A 289 -0.80 -7.26 -9.96
C PHE A 289 -2.17 -7.95 -10.02
N SER A 290 -2.93 -7.87 -8.94
CA SER A 290 -4.32 -8.34 -8.88
C SER A 290 -5.28 -7.31 -9.50
N ARG A 291 -6.41 -7.77 -10.02
CA ARG A 291 -7.45 -6.89 -10.54
C ARG A 291 -8.11 -6.05 -9.46
N GLN A 292 -8.28 -6.62 -8.27
CA GLN A 292 -8.90 -5.96 -7.13
C GLN A 292 -8.12 -6.31 -5.88
N ARG A 293 -8.02 -5.36 -4.96
CA ARG A 293 -7.47 -5.56 -3.62
C ARG A 293 -8.39 -4.92 -2.59
N ALA A 294 -8.40 -5.48 -1.41
CA ALA A 294 -9.14 -4.98 -0.27
C ALA A 294 -8.29 -5.04 0.99
N ARG A 295 -8.48 -4.10 1.89
CA ARG A 295 -7.83 -4.08 3.20
C ARG A 295 -8.87 -3.80 4.27
N LEU A 296 -8.80 -4.52 5.37
CA LEU A 296 -9.64 -4.34 6.56
C LEU A 296 -8.75 -4.39 7.79
N LEU A 297 -8.79 -3.35 8.58
CA LEU A 297 -8.15 -3.28 9.89
C LEU A 297 -9.21 -3.11 10.97
N LEU A 298 -9.04 -3.83 12.06
CA LEU A 298 -9.77 -3.61 13.31
C LEU A 298 -8.74 -3.33 14.39
N GLU A 299 -8.91 -2.27 15.15
CA GLU A 299 -8.03 -1.92 16.27
C GLU A 299 -8.78 -2.00 17.59
N PHE A 300 -8.13 -2.55 18.58
CA PHE A 300 -8.60 -2.68 19.97
C PHE A 300 -7.54 -2.14 20.92
N GLU A 301 -7.71 -0.88 21.32
CA GLU A 301 -6.83 -0.24 22.31
C GLU A 301 -7.07 -0.76 23.74
N PHE A 302 -6.04 -0.80 24.61
CA PHE A 302 -6.18 -1.26 26.01
C PHE A 302 -5.20 -0.61 27.00
#